data_f5549cf566a0b3d4e123bfe45856c725
#
_entry.id   f5549cf566a0b3d4e123bfe45856c725
#
_cell.length_a   1.000
_cell.length_b   1.000
_cell.length_c   1.000
_cell.angle_alpha   90.00
_cell.angle_beta   90.00
_cell.angle_gamma   90.00
#
_symmetry.space_group_name_H-M   'P 1'
#
loop_
_entity.id
_entity.type
_entity.pdbx_description
1 polymer ?
#
loop_
_entity_poly.entity_id
_entity_poly.type
_entity_poly.pdbx_seq_one_letter_code
_entity_poly.pdbx_strand_id
1 'polypeptide(L)'
;MDPIDVRSASLPALFDPALPNAPMLFGILEGRLPGRAIADDSRVPTLAAVQSAEGIAFISRTTTQAALDTALSGLRRDAIVGLAWPDDATAAAIPEPPARKQDRLGFGPIPAAGDRLDRLRDDLPTGVTVRPMDADLLARCEWRGLVEGAHGSIDAFLEHGIGLCLMREDEILAEAYAPFIGGGVAEVGVVTSEAHRGQGLASIAIAWLAADLAERGLGMYWSCDTDNEASVRVAGKLGFGPARPFGILLYRQLAQV
;
A
#
# COMPACT_ATOMS: atom_id res chain seq x y z
N MET A 1 7.24 0.50 -25.52
CA MET A 1 7.99 0.35 -24.26
C MET A 1 8.34 -1.13 -24.08
N ASP A 2 9.56 -1.43 -23.69
CA ASP A 2 10.08 -2.77 -23.55
C ASP A 2 10.21 -3.21 -22.09
N PRO A 3 10.11 -4.50 -21.79
CA PRO A 3 10.35 -5.00 -20.43
C PRO A 3 11.75 -4.62 -19.93
N ILE A 4 11.83 -4.20 -18.66
CA ILE A 4 13.08 -3.89 -17.97
C ILE A 4 13.07 -4.60 -16.59
N ASP A 5 14.26 -4.96 -16.08
CA ASP A 5 14.38 -5.51 -14.73
C ASP A 5 13.84 -4.49 -13.71
N VAL A 6 12.88 -4.90 -12.89
CA VAL A 6 12.27 -4.04 -11.86
C VAL A 6 13.31 -3.50 -10.87
N ARG A 7 14.42 -4.21 -10.66
CA ARG A 7 15.51 -3.81 -9.77
C ARG A 7 16.59 -2.98 -10.47
N SER A 8 16.35 -2.53 -11.71
CA SER A 8 17.29 -1.63 -12.39
C SER A 8 17.51 -0.35 -11.58
N ALA A 9 18.76 -0.04 -11.28
CA ALA A 9 19.13 1.14 -10.48
C ALA A 9 18.69 2.47 -11.10
N SER A 10 18.34 2.51 -12.38
CA SER A 10 17.86 3.70 -13.09
C SER A 10 16.38 4.01 -12.83
N LEU A 11 15.57 3.02 -12.39
CA LEU A 11 14.13 3.19 -12.26
C LEU A 11 13.71 4.07 -11.07
N PRO A 12 14.22 3.90 -9.84
CA PRO A 12 13.72 4.64 -8.68
C PRO A 12 13.72 6.15 -8.86
N ALA A 13 14.74 6.69 -9.53
CA ALA A 13 14.89 8.15 -9.75
C ALA A 13 13.82 8.75 -10.68
N LEU A 14 13.12 7.93 -11.46
CA LEU A 14 12.06 8.37 -12.36
C LEU A 14 10.73 8.61 -11.65
N PHE A 15 10.57 8.07 -10.44
CA PHE A 15 9.31 8.15 -9.70
C PHE A 15 9.40 9.16 -8.57
N ASP A 16 8.26 9.78 -8.25
CA ASP A 16 8.15 10.66 -7.09
C ASP A 16 7.93 9.81 -5.82
N PRO A 17 8.77 9.93 -4.79
CA PRO A 17 8.54 9.24 -3.53
C PRO A 17 7.27 9.70 -2.80
N ALA A 18 6.69 10.83 -3.20
CA ALA A 18 5.42 11.34 -2.68
C ALA A 18 4.19 10.83 -3.45
N LEU A 19 4.35 9.94 -4.44
CA LEU A 19 3.22 9.30 -5.12
C LEU A 19 2.32 8.56 -4.11
N PRO A 20 1.01 8.54 -4.34
CA PRO A 20 0.11 7.68 -3.58
C PRO A 20 0.57 6.22 -3.66
N ASN A 21 0.44 5.50 -2.54
CA ASN A 21 0.88 4.10 -2.44
C ASN A 21 2.36 3.85 -2.83
N ALA A 22 3.22 4.86 -2.65
CA ALA A 22 4.66 4.75 -2.92
C ALA A 22 5.33 3.52 -2.26
N PRO A 23 4.95 3.07 -1.05
CA PRO A 23 5.50 1.84 -0.48
C PRO A 23 5.30 0.60 -1.35
N MET A 24 4.17 0.47 -2.05
CA MET A 24 3.93 -0.61 -3.02
C MET A 24 4.87 -0.48 -4.23
N LEU A 25 4.94 0.69 -4.83
CA LEU A 25 5.82 0.97 -5.97
C LEU A 25 7.28 0.63 -5.65
N PHE A 26 7.81 1.21 -4.58
CA PHE A 26 9.21 0.99 -4.20
C PHE A 26 9.46 -0.44 -3.70
N GLY A 27 8.47 -1.10 -3.09
CA GLY A 27 8.53 -2.51 -2.75
C GLY A 27 8.72 -3.42 -3.97
N ILE A 28 8.09 -3.09 -5.10
CA ILE A 28 8.30 -3.78 -6.37
C ILE A 28 9.72 -3.50 -6.91
N LEU A 29 10.15 -2.23 -6.91
CA LEU A 29 11.48 -1.84 -7.40
C LEU A 29 12.62 -2.41 -6.55
N GLU A 30 12.38 -2.68 -5.27
CA GLU A 30 13.32 -3.34 -4.35
C GLU A 30 13.26 -4.88 -4.43
N GLY A 31 12.31 -5.43 -5.19
CA GLY A 31 12.13 -6.88 -5.35
C GLY A 31 11.50 -7.58 -4.15
N ARG A 32 10.82 -6.83 -3.27
CA ARG A 32 10.05 -7.34 -2.12
C ARG A 32 8.64 -7.79 -2.51
N LEU A 33 8.11 -7.21 -3.56
CA LEU A 33 6.78 -7.48 -4.09
C LEU A 33 6.86 -7.96 -5.54
N PRO A 34 5.99 -8.89 -5.95
CA PRO A 34 5.91 -9.31 -7.33
C PRO A 34 5.34 -8.18 -8.20
N GLY A 35 5.98 -7.97 -9.34
CA GLY A 35 5.55 -6.95 -10.29
C GLY A 35 6.41 -6.95 -11.55
N ARG A 36 6.10 -6.03 -12.45
CA ARG A 36 6.85 -5.85 -13.68
C ARG A 36 7.09 -4.39 -13.99
N ALA A 37 8.11 -4.09 -14.74
CA ALA A 37 8.41 -2.77 -15.25
C ALA A 37 8.59 -2.78 -16.77
N ILE A 38 8.22 -1.68 -17.40
CA ILE A 38 8.45 -1.37 -18.81
C ILE A 38 9.06 0.03 -18.91
N ALA A 39 9.92 0.25 -19.90
CA ALA A 39 10.57 1.54 -20.11
C ALA A 39 10.70 1.86 -21.60
N ASP A 40 10.88 3.12 -21.93
CA ASP A 40 11.16 3.60 -23.29
C ASP A 40 12.55 3.19 -23.80
N ASP A 41 13.52 3.09 -22.90
CA ASP A 41 14.86 2.58 -23.15
C ASP A 41 15.33 1.71 -21.98
N SER A 42 15.92 0.55 -22.25
CA SER A 42 16.34 -0.38 -21.20
C SER A 42 17.67 0.00 -20.52
N ARG A 43 18.44 0.93 -21.09
CA ARG A 43 19.74 1.38 -20.58
C ARG A 43 19.68 2.74 -19.92
N VAL A 44 18.98 3.69 -20.56
CA VAL A 44 18.84 5.06 -20.08
C VAL A 44 17.37 5.47 -20.14
N PRO A 45 16.51 4.88 -19.28
CA PRO A 45 15.09 5.17 -19.33
C PRO A 45 14.78 6.61 -18.94
N THR A 46 13.87 7.23 -19.66
CA THR A 46 13.30 8.55 -19.36
C THR A 46 11.82 8.49 -19.07
N LEU A 47 11.18 7.39 -19.50
CA LEU A 47 9.78 7.06 -19.24
C LEU A 47 9.70 5.59 -18.80
N ALA A 48 9.03 5.34 -17.69
CA ALA A 48 8.79 3.99 -17.19
C ALA A 48 7.38 3.84 -16.62
N ALA A 49 6.89 2.60 -16.61
CA ALA A 49 5.73 2.21 -15.85
C ALA A 49 6.02 0.93 -15.06
N VAL A 50 5.53 0.87 -13.84
CA VAL A 50 5.64 -0.27 -12.92
C VAL A 50 4.24 -0.76 -12.60
N GLN A 51 4.03 -2.08 -12.61
CA GLN A 51 2.72 -2.67 -12.32
C GLN A 51 2.89 -3.82 -11.32
N SER A 52 2.07 -3.80 -10.26
CA SER A 52 1.99 -4.90 -9.28
C SER A 52 1.36 -6.15 -9.90
N ALA A 53 1.50 -7.30 -9.25
CA ALA A 53 0.83 -8.53 -9.66
C ALA A 53 -0.70 -8.41 -9.66
N GLU A 54 -1.25 -7.57 -8.77
CA GLU A 54 -2.69 -7.29 -8.68
C GLU A 54 -3.19 -6.27 -9.72
N GLY A 55 -2.29 -5.69 -10.51
CA GLY A 55 -2.64 -4.78 -11.59
C GLY A 55 -2.57 -3.28 -11.24
N ILE A 56 -2.16 -2.89 -10.04
CA ILE A 56 -1.94 -1.48 -9.71
C ILE A 56 -0.69 -0.98 -10.42
N ALA A 57 -0.85 0.09 -11.18
CA ALA A 57 0.21 0.66 -12.01
C ALA A 57 0.62 2.06 -11.54
N PHE A 58 1.89 2.35 -11.74
CA PHE A 58 2.52 3.64 -11.48
C PHE A 58 3.25 4.07 -12.75
N ILE A 59 3.06 5.29 -13.18
CA ILE A 59 3.78 5.88 -14.31
C ILE A 59 4.78 6.89 -13.77
N SER A 60 6.00 6.87 -14.31
CA SER A 60 7.03 7.84 -13.97
C SER A 60 6.57 9.26 -14.29
N ARG A 61 7.24 10.26 -13.72
CA ARG A 61 6.94 11.66 -14.03
C ARG A 61 6.95 11.87 -15.54
N THR A 62 5.82 12.33 -16.05
CA THR A 62 5.70 12.70 -17.47
C THR A 62 4.96 14.02 -17.58
N THR A 63 5.39 14.83 -18.53
CA THR A 63 4.82 16.15 -18.79
C THR A 63 4.08 16.23 -20.11
N THR A 64 4.03 15.13 -20.86
CA THR A 64 3.40 15.10 -22.18
C THR A 64 2.34 14.01 -22.30
N GLN A 65 1.26 14.34 -23.01
CA GLN A 65 0.20 13.38 -23.33
C GLN A 65 0.74 12.16 -24.08
N ALA A 66 1.63 12.38 -25.04
CA ALA A 66 2.22 11.29 -25.84
C ALA A 66 3.01 10.28 -24.98
N ALA A 67 3.72 10.75 -23.94
CA ALA A 67 4.42 9.88 -23.02
C ALA A 67 3.45 9.06 -22.17
N LEU A 68 2.36 9.68 -21.71
CA LEU A 68 1.30 9.00 -20.97
C LEU A 68 0.64 7.91 -21.80
N ASP A 69 0.25 8.23 -23.04
CA ASP A 69 -0.36 7.27 -23.99
C ASP A 69 0.59 6.10 -24.27
N THR A 70 1.89 6.38 -24.40
CA THR A 70 2.91 5.37 -24.62
C THR A 70 3.03 4.42 -23.41
N ALA A 71 3.03 4.95 -22.19
CA ALA A 71 3.09 4.15 -20.97
C ALA A 71 1.83 3.28 -20.80
N LEU A 72 0.64 3.87 -20.97
CA LEU A 72 -0.64 3.16 -20.87
C LEU A 72 -0.75 2.03 -21.89
N SER A 73 -0.30 2.25 -23.15
CA SER A 73 -0.33 1.22 -24.18
C SER A 73 0.58 0.02 -23.88
N GLY A 74 1.64 0.25 -23.13
CA GLY A 74 2.59 -0.80 -22.73
C GLY A 74 2.18 -1.58 -21.48
N LEU A 75 1.24 -1.08 -20.69
CA LEU A 75 0.75 -1.76 -19.51
C LEU A 75 -0.06 -3.01 -19.91
N ARG A 76 -0.04 -3.99 -19.03
CA ARG A 76 -0.77 -5.24 -19.24
C ARG A 76 -2.27 -4.98 -19.28
N ARG A 77 -2.93 -5.40 -20.37
CA ARG A 77 -4.35 -5.13 -20.63
C ARG A 77 -5.27 -6.34 -20.40
N ASP A 78 -4.76 -7.47 -20.02
CA ASP A 78 -5.51 -8.70 -19.71
C ASP A 78 -6.00 -8.79 -18.25
N ALA A 79 -5.70 -7.78 -17.44
CA ALA A 79 -6.13 -7.66 -16.06
C ALA A 79 -6.72 -6.25 -15.81
N ILE A 80 -7.43 -6.09 -14.69
CA ILE A 80 -7.83 -4.75 -14.22
C ILE A 80 -6.54 -3.96 -13.98
N VAL A 81 -6.41 -2.82 -14.64
CA VAL A 81 -5.31 -1.89 -14.39
C VAL A 81 -5.85 -0.78 -13.50
N GLY A 82 -5.33 -0.70 -12.27
CA GLY A 82 -5.56 0.42 -11.38
C GLY A 82 -4.40 1.39 -11.49
N LEU A 83 -4.63 2.59 -12.01
CA LEU A 83 -3.60 3.62 -12.06
C LEU A 83 -3.71 4.51 -10.84
N ALA A 84 -2.69 4.50 -9.96
CA ALA A 84 -2.60 5.40 -8.83
C ALA A 84 -2.26 6.81 -9.33
N TRP A 85 -3.10 7.79 -8.99
CA TRP A 85 -3.01 9.12 -9.53
C TRP A 85 -3.05 10.21 -8.46
N PRO A 86 -2.11 11.18 -8.46
CA PRO A 86 -1.96 12.14 -7.37
C PRO A 86 -2.97 13.29 -7.37
N ASP A 87 -3.61 13.59 -8.50
CA ASP A 87 -4.53 14.74 -8.61
C ASP A 87 -5.51 14.62 -9.79
N ASP A 88 -6.62 15.37 -9.69
CA ASP A 88 -7.68 15.35 -10.70
C ASP A 88 -7.26 15.99 -12.03
N ALA A 89 -6.34 16.95 -12.02
CA ALA A 89 -5.93 17.62 -13.26
C ALA A 89 -5.19 16.66 -14.17
N THR A 90 -4.35 15.83 -13.58
CA THR A 90 -3.62 14.82 -14.32
C THR A 90 -4.51 13.63 -14.70
N ALA A 91 -5.49 13.28 -13.86
CA ALA A 91 -6.51 12.29 -14.24
C ALA A 91 -7.32 12.70 -15.47
N ALA A 92 -7.60 13.98 -15.62
CA ALA A 92 -8.31 14.54 -16.78
C ALA A 92 -7.48 14.46 -18.07
N ALA A 93 -6.17 14.31 -17.99
CA ALA A 93 -5.29 14.18 -19.16
C ALA A 93 -5.25 12.75 -19.73
N ILE A 94 -5.89 11.77 -19.09
CA ILE A 94 -5.91 10.38 -19.54
C ILE A 94 -6.92 10.23 -20.68
N PRO A 95 -6.50 9.73 -21.86
CA PRO A 95 -7.32 9.78 -23.08
C PRO A 95 -8.52 8.82 -23.05
N GLU A 96 -8.45 7.75 -22.27
CA GLU A 96 -9.55 6.79 -22.12
C GLU A 96 -10.20 6.97 -20.76
N PRO A 97 -11.53 7.19 -20.67
CA PRO A 97 -12.19 7.28 -19.41
C PRO A 97 -12.04 5.97 -18.63
N PRO A 98 -11.70 6.00 -17.34
CA PRO A 98 -11.66 4.81 -16.51
C PRO A 98 -13.08 4.22 -16.41
N ALA A 99 -13.17 2.89 -16.30
CA ALA A 99 -14.44 2.23 -16.05
C ALA A 99 -15.00 2.63 -14.67
N ARG A 100 -14.11 2.93 -13.71
CA ARG A 100 -14.43 3.39 -12.36
C ARG A 100 -13.27 4.22 -11.81
N LYS A 101 -13.61 5.31 -11.12
CA LYS A 101 -12.70 6.06 -10.26
C LYS A 101 -12.98 5.68 -8.80
N GLN A 102 -11.94 5.38 -8.05
CA GLN A 102 -11.99 5.17 -6.60
C GLN A 102 -11.29 6.33 -5.92
N ASP A 103 -12.05 7.15 -5.20
CA ASP A 103 -11.51 8.28 -4.45
C ASP A 103 -10.96 7.81 -3.12
N ARG A 104 -9.72 8.20 -2.82
CA ARG A 104 -8.98 7.78 -1.64
C ARG A 104 -8.31 8.96 -0.93
N LEU A 105 -7.95 8.72 0.31
CA LEU A 105 -7.15 9.60 1.15
C LEU A 105 -5.82 8.94 1.47
N GLY A 106 -4.72 9.67 1.29
CA GLY A 106 -3.39 9.27 1.73
C GLY A 106 -2.91 10.15 2.88
N PHE A 107 -2.18 9.59 3.82
CA PHE A 107 -1.66 10.26 5.00
C PHE A 107 -0.18 9.91 5.21
N GLY A 108 0.61 10.90 5.59
CA GLY A 108 2.02 10.70 5.88
C GLY A 108 2.95 10.89 4.68
N PRO A 109 4.15 10.30 4.70
CA PRO A 109 4.63 9.41 5.76
C PRO A 109 4.94 10.12 7.09
N ILE A 110 4.90 9.36 8.18
CA ILE A 110 5.30 9.80 9.53
C ILE A 110 6.30 8.80 10.13
N PRO A 111 7.12 9.21 11.12
CA PRO A 111 7.93 8.28 11.89
C PRO A 111 7.07 7.22 12.59
N ALA A 112 7.57 5.99 12.67
CA ALA A 112 6.91 4.90 13.38
C ALA A 112 7.21 4.89 14.90
N ALA A 113 7.68 6.00 15.46
CA ALA A 113 8.04 6.15 16.88
C ALA A 113 7.57 7.51 17.41
N GLY A 114 7.39 7.58 18.73
CA GLY A 114 7.06 8.80 19.47
C GLY A 114 6.07 8.58 20.59
N ASP A 115 6.05 9.50 21.55
CA ASP A 115 5.27 9.43 22.79
C ASP A 115 3.79 9.10 22.61
N ARG A 116 3.20 9.50 21.48
CA ARG A 116 1.80 9.20 21.17
C ARG A 116 1.58 7.71 20.94
N LEU A 117 2.47 7.07 20.18
CA LEU A 117 2.42 5.64 19.90
C LEU A 117 2.74 4.84 21.16
N ASP A 118 3.68 5.32 21.98
CA ASP A 118 4.02 4.70 23.26
C ASP A 118 2.80 4.66 24.18
N ARG A 119 2.12 5.79 24.37
CA ARG A 119 0.87 5.84 25.16
C ARG A 119 -0.21 4.90 24.65
N LEU A 120 -0.38 4.79 23.33
CA LEU A 120 -1.35 3.84 22.76
C LEU A 120 -1.00 2.38 23.04
N ARG A 121 0.30 2.04 23.12
CA ARG A 121 0.72 0.69 23.54
C ARG A 121 0.42 0.41 25.00
N ASP A 122 0.60 1.42 25.87
CA ASP A 122 0.29 1.32 27.30
C ASP A 122 -1.21 1.11 27.57
N ASP A 123 -2.08 1.51 26.63
CA ASP A 123 -3.53 1.30 26.68
C ASP A 123 -3.96 -0.16 26.35
N LEU A 124 -3.03 -1.11 26.18
CA LEU A 124 -3.36 -2.52 25.90
C LEU A 124 -4.25 -3.09 27.03
N PRO A 125 -5.47 -3.56 26.70
CA PRO A 125 -6.40 -4.03 27.73
C PRO A 125 -5.89 -5.28 28.49
N THR A 126 -6.23 -5.38 29.76
CA THR A 126 -5.90 -6.57 30.57
C THR A 126 -6.41 -7.85 29.92
N GLY A 127 -5.58 -8.88 29.86
CA GLY A 127 -5.89 -10.16 29.24
C GLY A 127 -5.80 -10.18 27.72
N VAL A 128 -5.38 -9.06 27.09
CA VAL A 128 -5.06 -9.01 25.68
C VAL A 128 -3.54 -9.17 25.50
N THR A 129 -3.14 -9.98 24.55
CA THR A 129 -1.74 -10.22 24.17
C THR A 129 -1.48 -9.79 22.73
N VAL A 130 -0.25 -9.44 22.45
CA VAL A 130 0.22 -9.12 21.10
C VAL A 130 0.95 -10.33 20.55
N ARG A 131 0.52 -10.84 19.40
CA ARG A 131 1.16 -11.99 18.73
C ARG A 131 1.61 -11.60 17.34
N PRO A 132 2.90 -11.74 16.99
CA PRO A 132 3.34 -11.66 15.59
C PRO A 132 2.57 -12.68 14.75
N MET A 133 2.27 -12.31 13.50
CA MET A 133 1.63 -13.22 12.56
C MET A 133 2.61 -14.33 12.15
N ASP A 134 2.18 -15.56 12.30
CA ASP A 134 2.73 -16.76 11.69
C ASP A 134 1.74 -17.31 10.65
N ALA A 135 2.10 -18.38 9.96
CA ALA A 135 1.27 -18.95 8.90
C ALA A 135 -0.10 -19.42 9.43
N ASP A 136 -0.14 -20.02 10.62
CA ASP A 136 -1.37 -20.53 11.22
C ASP A 136 -2.30 -19.37 11.64
N LEU A 137 -1.74 -18.32 12.22
CA LEU A 137 -2.50 -17.15 12.63
C LEU A 137 -3.00 -16.37 11.42
N LEU A 138 -2.16 -16.16 10.40
CA LEU A 138 -2.53 -15.47 9.17
C LEU A 138 -3.62 -16.23 8.40
N ALA A 139 -3.62 -17.57 8.44
CA ALA A 139 -4.68 -18.38 7.83
C ALA A 139 -6.09 -18.11 8.41
N ARG A 140 -6.16 -17.53 9.61
CA ARG A 140 -7.40 -17.17 10.34
C ARG A 140 -7.75 -15.69 10.19
N CYS A 141 -6.83 -14.87 9.66
CA CYS A 141 -7.00 -13.44 9.51
C CYS A 141 -7.97 -13.08 8.39
N GLU A 142 -8.73 -11.99 8.58
CA GLU A 142 -9.69 -11.47 7.60
C GLU A 142 -8.97 -10.99 6.33
N TRP A 143 -7.77 -10.43 6.48
CA TRP A 143 -7.01 -9.86 5.36
C TRP A 143 -6.04 -10.83 4.68
N ARG A 144 -6.13 -12.10 4.99
CA ARG A 144 -5.34 -13.15 4.34
C ARG A 144 -5.34 -13.01 2.81
N GLY A 145 -6.52 -12.87 2.21
CA GLY A 145 -6.65 -12.78 0.75
C GLY A 145 -5.93 -11.58 0.14
N LEU A 146 -5.90 -10.44 0.85
CA LEU A 146 -5.16 -9.27 0.39
C LEU A 146 -3.66 -9.52 0.40
N VAL A 147 -3.12 -10.07 1.47
CA VAL A 147 -1.68 -10.30 1.57
C VAL A 147 -1.21 -11.40 0.61
N GLU A 148 -2.02 -12.45 0.42
CA GLU A 148 -1.75 -13.49 -0.60
C GLU A 148 -1.75 -12.91 -2.02
N GLY A 149 -2.73 -12.05 -2.34
CA GLY A 149 -2.78 -11.37 -3.64
C GLY A 149 -1.57 -10.48 -3.89
N ALA A 150 -1.22 -9.66 -2.90
CA ALA A 150 -0.12 -8.71 -3.00
C ALA A 150 1.25 -9.37 -3.12
N HIS A 151 1.49 -10.46 -2.38
CA HIS A 151 2.79 -11.15 -2.29
C HIS A 151 2.87 -12.43 -3.13
N GLY A 152 1.74 -12.95 -3.61
CA GLY A 152 1.64 -14.23 -4.32
C GLY A 152 1.57 -15.46 -3.41
N SER A 153 1.95 -15.36 -2.14
CA SER A 153 1.80 -16.42 -1.13
C SER A 153 1.90 -15.88 0.29
N ILE A 154 1.42 -16.65 1.27
CA ILE A 154 1.59 -16.38 2.70
C ILE A 154 3.08 -16.34 3.07
N ASP A 155 3.86 -17.29 2.59
CA ASP A 155 5.30 -17.38 2.91
C ASP A 155 6.04 -16.12 2.44
N ALA A 156 5.75 -15.63 1.23
CA ALA A 156 6.34 -14.41 0.72
C ALA A 156 5.93 -13.17 1.55
N PHE A 157 4.69 -13.12 2.05
CA PHE A 157 4.31 -12.06 2.99
C PHE A 157 5.06 -12.16 4.32
N LEU A 158 5.19 -13.36 4.89
CA LEU A 158 5.92 -13.54 6.16
C LEU A 158 7.42 -13.22 6.02
N GLU A 159 7.98 -13.34 4.82
CA GLU A 159 9.38 -12.94 4.52
C GLU A 159 9.54 -11.43 4.36
N HIS A 160 8.61 -10.76 3.70
CA HIS A 160 8.77 -9.38 3.23
C HIS A 160 7.82 -8.36 3.87
N GLY A 161 6.70 -8.81 4.39
CA GLY A 161 5.72 -8.01 5.13
C GLY A 161 5.93 -8.07 6.63
N ILE A 162 5.06 -7.41 7.37
CA ILE A 162 5.02 -7.44 8.83
C ILE A 162 3.56 -7.46 9.26
N GLY A 163 3.23 -8.29 10.25
CA GLY A 163 1.89 -8.33 10.80
C GLY A 163 1.86 -8.85 12.23
N LEU A 164 0.84 -8.43 12.96
CA LEU A 164 0.53 -8.90 14.31
C LEU A 164 -0.97 -8.93 14.56
N CYS A 165 -1.39 -9.69 15.55
CA CYS A 165 -2.75 -9.71 16.06
C CYS A 165 -2.79 -9.34 17.54
N LEU A 166 -3.83 -8.61 17.92
CA LEU A 166 -4.25 -8.51 19.32
C LEU A 166 -5.16 -9.69 19.62
N MET A 167 -4.79 -10.49 20.62
CA MET A 167 -5.46 -11.74 20.97
C MET A 167 -6.00 -11.70 22.39
N ARG A 168 -7.17 -12.29 22.60
CA ARG A 168 -7.64 -12.68 23.93
C ARG A 168 -7.83 -14.19 23.90
N GLU A 169 -7.00 -14.92 24.67
CA GLU A 169 -6.93 -16.37 24.56
C GLU A 169 -6.66 -16.80 23.12
N ASP A 170 -7.59 -17.47 22.46
CA ASP A 170 -7.49 -17.89 21.06
C ASP A 170 -8.31 -17.01 20.08
N GLU A 171 -8.93 -15.94 20.56
CA GLU A 171 -9.74 -15.04 19.75
C GLU A 171 -8.90 -13.89 19.19
N ILE A 172 -9.00 -13.62 17.87
CA ILE A 172 -8.41 -12.45 17.22
C ILE A 172 -9.35 -11.25 17.42
N LEU A 173 -8.88 -10.23 18.13
CA LEU A 173 -9.63 -9.01 18.38
C LEU A 173 -9.35 -7.93 17.32
N ALA A 174 -8.11 -7.83 16.89
CA ALA A 174 -7.68 -6.93 15.83
C ALA A 174 -6.42 -7.48 15.14
N GLU A 175 -6.30 -7.19 13.85
CA GLU A 175 -5.18 -7.53 12.98
C GLU A 175 -4.53 -6.24 12.50
N ALA A 176 -3.22 -6.09 12.64
CA ALA A 176 -2.45 -4.99 12.07
C ALA A 176 -1.34 -5.55 11.19
N TYR A 177 -1.12 -4.95 10.03
CA TYR A 177 -0.14 -5.46 9.06
C TYR A 177 0.39 -4.33 8.18
N ALA A 178 1.59 -4.55 7.65
CA ALA A 178 2.24 -3.72 6.64
C ALA A 178 2.50 -4.58 5.40
N PRO A 179 1.54 -4.66 4.46
CA PRO A 179 1.70 -5.50 3.28
C PRO A 179 2.64 -4.90 2.25
N PHE A 180 2.82 -3.59 2.25
CA PHE A 180 3.66 -2.89 1.29
C PHE A 180 4.77 -2.13 2.00
N ILE A 181 6.01 -2.55 1.77
CA ILE A 181 7.21 -1.94 2.35
C ILE A 181 8.18 -1.62 1.22
N GLY A 182 8.52 -0.34 1.07
CA GLY A 182 9.49 0.13 0.08
C GLY A 182 9.79 1.62 0.25
N GLY A 183 10.96 2.06 -0.21
CA GLY A 183 11.40 3.44 -0.08
C GLY A 183 11.59 3.90 1.38
N GLY A 184 11.88 2.98 2.31
CA GLY A 184 12.01 3.28 3.74
C GLY A 184 10.68 3.52 4.46
N VAL A 185 9.54 3.21 3.84
CA VAL A 185 8.19 3.43 4.37
C VAL A 185 7.36 2.16 4.25
N ALA A 186 6.51 1.91 5.25
CA ALA A 186 5.52 0.84 5.25
C ALA A 186 4.10 1.41 5.14
N GLU A 187 3.30 0.92 4.22
CA GLU A 187 1.86 1.17 4.23
C GLU A 187 1.21 0.24 5.25
N VAL A 188 0.54 0.82 6.25
CA VAL A 188 -0.03 0.06 7.35
C VAL A 188 -1.54 -0.03 7.23
N GLY A 189 -2.08 -1.20 7.58
CA GLY A 189 -3.50 -1.48 7.59
C GLY A 189 -3.93 -2.17 8.88
N VAL A 190 -5.21 -2.06 9.23
CA VAL A 190 -5.79 -2.66 10.42
C VAL A 190 -7.26 -3.03 10.19
N VAL A 191 -7.65 -4.16 10.74
CA VAL A 191 -9.05 -4.50 10.92
C VAL A 191 -9.30 -4.86 12.38
N THR A 192 -10.48 -4.53 12.89
CA THR A 192 -10.94 -4.96 14.21
C THR A 192 -12.17 -5.81 14.00
N SER A 193 -12.20 -7.00 14.61
CA SER A 193 -13.34 -7.91 14.54
C SER A 193 -14.62 -7.18 14.95
N GLU A 194 -15.74 -7.48 14.32
CA GLU A 194 -16.96 -6.70 14.45
C GLU A 194 -17.43 -6.58 15.91
N ALA A 195 -17.33 -7.64 16.68
CA ALA A 195 -17.72 -7.69 18.09
C ALA A 195 -16.88 -6.78 19.00
N HIS A 196 -15.68 -6.37 18.54
CA HIS A 196 -14.72 -5.59 19.32
C HIS A 196 -14.48 -4.17 18.80
N ARG A 197 -15.27 -3.71 17.81
CA ARG A 197 -15.19 -2.34 17.30
C ARG A 197 -15.55 -1.30 18.36
N GLY A 198 -15.04 -0.09 18.18
CA GLY A 198 -15.30 1.03 19.10
C GLY A 198 -14.47 1.02 20.39
N GLN A 199 -13.64 0.00 20.64
CA GLN A 199 -12.84 -0.16 21.86
C GLN A 199 -11.41 0.41 21.74
N GLY A 200 -11.06 1.05 20.63
CA GLY A 200 -9.73 1.63 20.42
C GLY A 200 -8.65 0.64 19.94
N LEU A 201 -8.97 -0.65 19.82
CA LEU A 201 -8.01 -1.73 19.50
C LEU A 201 -7.24 -1.50 18.20
N ALA A 202 -7.87 -0.90 17.17
CA ALA A 202 -7.19 -0.57 15.92
C ALA A 202 -5.96 0.33 16.14
N SER A 203 -6.11 1.40 16.95
CA SER A 203 -5.01 2.32 17.23
C SER A 203 -3.92 1.64 18.06
N ILE A 204 -4.30 0.77 19.01
CA ILE A 204 -3.36 -0.01 19.84
C ILE A 204 -2.59 -1.00 18.96
N ALA A 205 -3.26 -1.75 18.10
CA ALA A 205 -2.63 -2.72 17.19
C ALA A 205 -1.60 -2.05 16.27
N ILE A 206 -1.95 -0.90 15.66
CA ILE A 206 -1.00 -0.15 14.84
C ILE A 206 0.15 0.42 15.68
N ALA A 207 -0.08 0.84 16.92
CA ALA A 207 1.01 1.35 17.78
C ALA A 207 2.02 0.23 18.12
N TRP A 208 1.57 -1.01 18.27
CA TRP A 208 2.47 -2.17 18.41
C TRP A 208 3.20 -2.50 17.12
N LEU A 209 2.50 -2.48 15.96
CA LEU A 209 3.14 -2.65 14.65
C LEU A 209 4.20 -1.57 14.38
N ALA A 210 3.91 -0.32 14.80
CA ALA A 210 4.83 0.79 14.66
C ALA A 210 6.15 0.57 15.41
N ALA A 211 6.14 -0.12 16.55
CA ALA A 211 7.37 -0.47 17.27
C ALA A 211 8.28 -1.37 16.40
N ASP A 212 7.71 -2.41 15.78
CA ASP A 212 8.47 -3.30 14.89
C ASP A 212 9.00 -2.55 13.66
N LEU A 213 8.21 -1.61 13.12
CA LEU A 213 8.65 -0.75 12.01
C LEU A 213 9.79 0.19 12.42
N ALA A 214 9.71 0.79 13.62
CA ALA A 214 10.74 1.68 14.15
C ALA A 214 12.08 0.94 14.35
N GLU A 215 12.06 -0.28 14.86
CA GLU A 215 13.25 -1.13 15.01
C GLU A 215 13.92 -1.41 13.65
N ARG A 216 13.15 -1.42 12.57
CA ARG A 216 13.63 -1.59 11.19
C ARG A 216 13.98 -0.27 10.49
N GLY A 217 13.84 0.87 11.17
CA GLY A 217 14.10 2.20 10.61
C GLY A 217 13.08 2.65 9.56
N LEU A 218 11.85 2.12 9.60
CA LEU A 218 10.80 2.40 8.64
C LEU A 218 9.86 3.49 9.15
N GLY A 219 9.39 4.35 8.23
CA GLY A 219 8.24 5.23 8.48
C GLY A 219 6.92 4.54 8.17
N MET A 220 5.81 5.20 8.52
CA MET A 220 4.45 4.71 8.25
C MET A 220 3.73 5.59 7.25
N TYR A 221 3.02 4.98 6.31
CA TYR A 221 2.05 5.58 5.41
C TYR A 221 0.69 4.94 5.65
N TRP A 222 -0.38 5.72 5.49
CA TRP A 222 -1.76 5.25 5.66
C TRP A 222 -2.60 5.65 4.46
N SER A 223 -3.46 4.78 3.99
CA SER A 223 -4.47 5.13 2.99
C SER A 223 -5.83 4.49 3.30
N CYS A 224 -6.90 5.17 2.88
CA CYS A 224 -8.26 4.63 3.00
C CYS A 224 -9.19 5.25 1.96
N ASP A 225 -10.38 4.66 1.80
CA ASP A 225 -11.45 5.26 1.00
C ASP A 225 -11.95 6.56 1.65
N THR A 226 -12.42 7.50 0.85
CA THR A 226 -12.84 8.85 1.33
C THR A 226 -14.02 8.80 2.28
N ASP A 227 -14.86 7.79 2.19
CA ASP A 227 -16.04 7.57 3.04
C ASP A 227 -15.76 6.72 4.29
N ASN A 228 -14.52 6.21 4.45
CA ASN A 228 -14.12 5.43 5.61
C ASN A 228 -13.72 6.34 6.79
N GLU A 229 -14.73 6.99 7.39
CA GLU A 229 -14.51 7.88 8.54
C GLU A 229 -13.84 7.19 9.74
N ALA A 230 -14.09 5.87 9.93
CA ALA A 230 -13.45 5.12 11.02
C ALA A 230 -11.94 5.06 10.83
N SER A 231 -11.48 4.79 9.61
CA SER A 231 -10.07 4.77 9.24
C SER A 231 -9.42 6.16 9.38
N VAL A 232 -10.12 7.23 8.95
CA VAL A 232 -9.65 8.62 9.14
C VAL A 232 -9.46 8.95 10.62
N ARG A 233 -10.40 8.55 11.48
CA ARG A 233 -10.27 8.75 12.94
C ARG A 233 -9.07 7.99 13.54
N VAL A 234 -8.81 6.76 13.07
CA VAL A 234 -7.63 5.99 13.51
C VAL A 234 -6.34 6.70 13.07
N ALA A 235 -6.23 7.13 11.82
CA ALA A 235 -5.07 7.88 11.33
C ALA A 235 -4.80 9.13 12.20
N GLY A 236 -5.83 9.91 12.54
CA GLY A 236 -5.71 11.08 13.42
C GLY A 236 -5.23 10.72 14.83
N LYS A 237 -5.71 9.62 15.41
CA LYS A 237 -5.26 9.13 16.72
C LYS A 237 -3.79 8.71 16.71
N LEU A 238 -3.30 8.15 15.61
CA LEU A 238 -1.91 7.75 15.43
C LEU A 238 -0.96 8.94 15.22
N GLY A 239 -1.49 10.13 14.90
CA GLY A 239 -0.72 11.34 14.69
C GLY A 239 -0.41 11.65 13.25
N PHE A 240 -1.07 10.98 12.31
CA PHE A 240 -0.98 11.39 10.91
C PHE A 240 -1.52 12.81 10.72
N GLY A 241 -0.85 13.58 9.87
CA GLY A 241 -1.25 14.93 9.48
C GLY A 241 -2.48 14.94 8.57
N PRO A 242 -2.75 16.08 7.92
CA PRO A 242 -3.89 16.21 7.03
C PRO A 242 -3.83 15.23 5.87
N ALA A 243 -4.99 14.70 5.49
CA ALA A 243 -5.14 13.82 4.34
C ALA A 243 -4.81 14.53 3.03
N ARG A 244 -4.25 13.80 2.08
CA ARG A 244 -4.09 14.19 0.68
C ARG A 244 -5.04 13.36 -0.18
N PRO A 245 -6.03 13.96 -0.85
CA PRO A 245 -6.87 13.24 -1.77
C PRO A 245 -6.07 12.68 -2.95
N PHE A 246 -6.40 11.48 -3.39
CA PHE A 246 -5.90 10.88 -4.61
C PHE A 246 -6.94 9.94 -5.21
N GLY A 247 -6.70 9.45 -6.43
CA GLY A 247 -7.59 8.51 -7.09
C GLY A 247 -6.87 7.25 -7.54
N ILE A 248 -7.62 6.15 -7.60
CA ILE A 248 -7.25 4.97 -8.37
C ILE A 248 -8.21 4.88 -9.54
N LEU A 249 -7.68 4.99 -10.76
CA LEU A 249 -8.43 4.89 -11.99
C LEU A 249 -8.42 3.44 -12.45
N LEU A 250 -9.56 2.78 -12.39
CA LEU A 250 -9.70 1.37 -12.76
C LEU A 250 -10.14 1.26 -14.21
N TYR A 251 -9.31 0.64 -15.04
CA TYR A 251 -9.57 0.33 -16.42
C TYR A 251 -9.98 -1.13 -16.56
N ARG A 252 -11.14 -1.39 -17.14
CA ARG A 252 -11.46 -2.72 -17.65
C ARG A 252 -10.96 -2.82 -19.08
N GLN A 253 -10.28 -3.93 -19.38
CA GLN A 253 -10.13 -4.28 -20.79
C GLN A 253 -11.50 -4.45 -21.44
N LEU A 254 -11.65 -3.80 -22.57
CA LEU A 254 -12.64 -4.23 -23.55
C LEU A 254 -12.18 -5.61 -24.02
N ALA A 255 -13.00 -6.63 -23.79
CA ALA A 255 -12.80 -7.91 -24.47
C ALA A 255 -12.61 -7.60 -25.96
N GLN A 256 -11.51 -8.06 -26.52
CA GLN A 256 -11.37 -8.01 -27.97
C GLN A 256 -12.49 -8.84 -28.56
N VAL A 257 -13.38 -8.19 -29.32
CA VAL A 257 -14.39 -8.82 -30.15
C VAL A 257 -13.72 -9.46 -31.35
#